data_1bbed83fb77118e4c9a9d19d6a22fd0f
#
_entry.id   1bbed83fb77118e4c9a9d19d6a22fd0f
#
_cell.length_a   1.000
_cell.length_b   1.000
_cell.length_c   1.000
_cell.angle_alpha   90.00
_cell.angle_beta   90.00
_cell.angle_gamma   90.00
#
_symmetry.space_group_name_H-M   'P 1'
#
loop_
_entity.id
_entity.type
_entity.pdbx_description
1 polymer ?
#
loop_
_entity_poly.entity_id
_entity_poly.type
_entity_poly.pdbx_seq_one_letter_code
_entity_poly.pdbx_strand_id
1 'polypeptide(L)'
;MSLITSVLQTYSILAASMAAGANLTTSIITFPALLHAKGHTLTKQWLILYESGIVPVAGCAITSSLGFATLAYRAASSPDLAATGVVSHTKGNLYVAAAVGLIGLAPYTRLLMWSTITELSKRAESGKEASEKADTLALVEKWGRMNFWRGVMLLSSAGVGIWASLL
;
A
#
# COMPACT_ATOMS: atom_id res chain seq x y z
N MET A 1 4.22 -28.74 -6.21
CA MET A 1 3.49 -27.56 -5.70
C MET A 1 1.99 -27.82 -5.83
N SER A 2 1.17 -27.54 -4.80
CA SER A 2 -0.28 -27.71 -4.94
C SER A 2 -0.87 -26.56 -5.74
N LEU A 3 -1.96 -26.81 -6.50
CA LEU A 3 -2.68 -25.76 -7.25
C LEU A 3 -3.07 -24.58 -6.35
N ILE A 4 -3.53 -24.88 -5.13
CA ILE A 4 -3.91 -23.86 -4.15
C ILE A 4 -2.73 -22.93 -3.81
N THR A 5 -1.53 -23.48 -3.64
CA THR A 5 -0.33 -22.69 -3.35
C THR A 5 -0.02 -21.74 -4.51
N SER A 6 -0.05 -22.24 -5.75
CA SER A 6 0.21 -21.42 -6.95
C SER A 6 -0.82 -20.30 -7.14
N VAL A 7 -2.10 -20.61 -6.96
CA VAL A 7 -3.18 -19.61 -7.04
C VAL A 7 -3.00 -18.54 -5.97
N LEU A 8 -2.70 -18.92 -4.73
CA LEU A 8 -2.51 -18.00 -3.63
C LEU A 8 -1.29 -17.09 -3.82
N GLN A 9 -0.18 -17.64 -4.32
CA GLN A 9 1.02 -16.87 -4.69
C GLN A 9 0.70 -15.84 -5.76
N THR A 10 0.10 -16.28 -6.87
CA THR A 10 -0.27 -15.40 -7.99
C THR A 10 -1.20 -14.28 -7.54
N TYR A 11 -2.27 -14.62 -6.82
CA TYR A 11 -3.22 -13.64 -6.31
C TYR A 11 -2.55 -12.61 -5.40
N SER A 12 -1.78 -13.08 -4.42
CA SER A 12 -1.14 -12.19 -3.43
C SER A 12 -0.15 -11.22 -4.08
N ILE A 13 0.65 -11.71 -5.03
CA ILE A 13 1.59 -10.89 -5.79
C ILE A 13 0.85 -9.85 -6.64
N LEU A 14 -0.17 -10.27 -7.40
CA LEU A 14 -0.94 -9.37 -8.25
C LEU A 14 -1.65 -8.29 -7.43
N ALA A 15 -2.33 -8.66 -6.34
CA ALA A 15 -3.02 -7.72 -5.47
C ALA A 15 -2.05 -6.69 -4.85
N ALA A 16 -0.88 -7.13 -4.33
CA ALA A 16 0.14 -6.23 -3.83
C ALA A 16 0.67 -5.28 -4.92
N SER A 17 0.93 -5.80 -6.11
CA SER A 17 1.41 -5.03 -7.25
C SER A 17 0.38 -4.01 -7.74
N MET A 18 -0.91 -4.36 -7.75
CA MET A 18 -2.00 -3.44 -8.07
C MET A 18 -2.09 -2.29 -7.05
N ALA A 19 -2.02 -2.61 -5.76
CA ALA A 19 -2.01 -1.59 -4.70
C ALA A 19 -0.78 -0.66 -4.83
N ALA A 20 0.39 -1.22 -5.10
CA ALA A 20 1.63 -0.45 -5.33
C ALA A 20 1.48 0.46 -6.55
N GLY A 21 1.02 -0.10 -7.68
CA GLY A 21 0.79 0.62 -8.92
C GLY A 21 -0.17 1.79 -8.75
N ALA A 22 -1.30 1.58 -8.07
CA ALA A 22 -2.27 2.64 -7.79
C ALA A 22 -1.64 3.79 -6.98
N ASN A 23 -0.90 3.50 -5.90
CA ASN A 23 -0.24 4.53 -5.09
C ASN A 23 0.86 5.28 -5.85
N LEU A 24 1.70 4.55 -6.60
CA LEU A 24 2.79 5.16 -7.38
C LEU A 24 2.26 5.99 -8.54
N THR A 25 1.25 5.49 -9.28
CA THR A 25 0.59 6.25 -10.34
C THR A 25 -0.04 7.53 -9.80
N THR A 26 -0.72 7.43 -8.65
CA THR A 26 -1.26 8.62 -7.97
C THR A 26 -0.16 9.63 -7.67
N SER A 27 0.97 9.20 -7.14
CA SER A 27 2.04 10.10 -6.70
C SER A 27 2.89 10.66 -7.86
N ILE A 28 3.09 9.88 -8.93
CA ILE A 28 4.02 10.23 -10.03
C ILE A 28 3.28 10.92 -11.17
N ILE A 29 2.03 10.52 -11.45
CA ILE A 29 1.27 10.98 -12.61
C ILE A 29 0.14 11.92 -12.19
N THR A 30 -0.75 11.45 -11.30
CA THR A 30 -1.95 12.21 -10.95
C THR A 30 -1.63 13.42 -10.07
N PHE A 31 -0.70 13.27 -9.14
CA PHE A 31 -0.36 14.31 -8.20
C PHE A 31 0.23 15.58 -8.85
N PRO A 32 1.21 15.53 -9.78
CA PRO A 32 1.66 16.71 -10.50
C PRO A 32 0.53 17.44 -11.23
N ALA A 33 -0.38 16.71 -11.86
CA ALA A 33 -1.55 17.30 -12.52
C ALA A 33 -2.48 18.01 -11.52
N LEU A 34 -2.68 17.41 -10.34
CA LEU A 34 -3.49 17.98 -9.26
C LEU A 34 -2.95 19.32 -8.76
N LEU A 35 -1.62 19.51 -8.71
CA LEU A 35 -0.99 20.75 -8.25
C LEU A 35 -1.22 21.97 -9.14
N HIS A 36 -1.74 21.78 -10.36
CA HIS A 36 -2.17 22.90 -11.21
C HIS A 36 -3.50 23.52 -10.74
N ALA A 37 -4.31 22.81 -9.96
CA ALA A 37 -5.49 23.35 -9.32
C ALA A 37 -5.14 24.22 -8.13
N LYS A 38 -6.00 25.18 -7.76
CA LYS A 38 -5.78 26.11 -6.65
C LYS A 38 -6.98 26.13 -5.70
N GLY A 39 -6.71 26.52 -4.45
CA GLY A 39 -7.72 26.78 -3.44
C GLY A 39 -8.69 25.59 -3.25
N HIS A 40 -9.98 25.88 -3.29
CA HIS A 40 -11.02 24.88 -3.06
C HIS A 40 -11.06 23.75 -4.10
N THR A 41 -10.71 24.05 -5.35
CA THR A 41 -10.64 23.02 -6.41
C THR A 41 -9.57 22.00 -6.11
N LEU A 42 -8.39 22.43 -5.65
CA LEU A 42 -7.28 21.55 -5.25
C LEU A 42 -7.70 20.60 -4.13
N THR A 43 -8.29 21.14 -3.05
CA THR A 43 -8.68 20.31 -1.89
C THR A 43 -9.81 19.35 -2.22
N LYS A 44 -10.78 19.75 -3.03
CA LYS A 44 -11.88 18.89 -3.50
C LYS A 44 -11.37 17.76 -4.39
N GLN A 45 -10.52 18.04 -5.35
CA GLN A 45 -9.93 17.02 -6.23
C GLN A 45 -9.05 16.05 -5.44
N TRP A 46 -8.28 16.57 -4.46
CA TRP A 46 -7.51 15.73 -3.56
C TRP A 46 -8.40 14.80 -2.74
N LEU A 47 -9.52 15.29 -2.20
CA LEU A 47 -10.47 14.49 -1.41
C LEU A 47 -11.07 13.35 -2.25
N ILE A 48 -11.54 13.66 -3.46
CA ILE A 48 -12.08 12.67 -4.40
C ILE A 48 -11.01 11.59 -4.70
N LEU A 49 -9.77 12.00 -4.97
CA LEU A 49 -8.67 11.09 -5.24
C LEU A 49 -8.38 10.17 -4.05
N TYR A 50 -8.35 10.74 -2.85
CA TYR A 50 -8.10 10.00 -1.60
C TYR A 50 -9.22 8.98 -1.31
N GLU A 51 -10.48 9.41 -1.34
CA GLU A 51 -11.63 8.56 -1.03
C GLU A 51 -11.81 7.43 -2.06
N SER A 52 -11.61 7.74 -3.35
CA SER A 52 -11.69 6.75 -4.42
C SER A 52 -10.57 5.69 -4.33
N GLY A 53 -9.41 6.08 -3.83
CA GLY A 53 -8.24 5.20 -3.74
C GLY A 53 -8.19 4.34 -2.48
N ILE A 54 -8.82 4.76 -1.37
CA ILE A 54 -8.62 4.10 -0.06
C ILE A 54 -9.14 2.66 -0.05
N VAL A 55 -10.34 2.42 -0.56
CA VAL A 55 -10.98 1.09 -0.54
C VAL A 55 -10.24 0.08 -1.42
N PRO A 56 -9.96 0.33 -2.72
CA PRO A 56 -9.26 -0.64 -3.54
C PRO A 56 -7.82 -0.89 -3.08
N VAL A 57 -7.08 0.14 -2.68
CA VAL A 57 -5.70 -0.02 -2.21
C VAL A 57 -5.64 -0.78 -0.89
N ALA A 58 -6.46 -0.43 0.10
CA ALA A 58 -6.51 -1.12 1.37
C ALA A 58 -7.01 -2.56 1.21
N GLY A 59 -8.04 -2.79 0.38
CA GLY A 59 -8.56 -4.12 0.08
C GLY A 59 -7.48 -5.03 -0.52
N CYS A 60 -6.78 -4.56 -1.55
CA CYS A 60 -5.68 -5.31 -2.16
C CYS A 60 -4.53 -5.57 -1.16
N ALA A 61 -4.15 -4.60 -0.34
CA ALA A 61 -3.08 -4.76 0.64
C ALA A 61 -3.45 -5.78 1.73
N ILE A 62 -4.68 -5.72 2.27
CA ILE A 62 -5.15 -6.65 3.31
C ILE A 62 -5.26 -8.06 2.76
N THR A 63 -5.91 -8.26 1.62
CA THR A 63 -6.10 -9.60 1.04
C THR A 63 -4.78 -10.22 0.61
N SER A 64 -3.85 -9.43 0.06
CA SER A 64 -2.49 -9.88 -0.26
C SER A 64 -1.70 -10.24 1.00
N SER A 65 -1.79 -9.44 2.07
CA SER A 65 -1.15 -9.74 3.36
C SER A 65 -1.64 -11.07 3.94
N LEU A 66 -2.95 -11.31 3.94
CA LEU A 66 -3.53 -12.58 4.37
C LEU A 66 -3.06 -13.76 3.50
N GLY A 67 -2.96 -13.54 2.20
CA GLY A 67 -2.44 -14.55 1.27
C GLY A 67 -0.98 -14.93 1.57
N PHE A 68 -0.10 -13.94 1.75
CA PHE A 68 1.30 -14.20 2.13
C PHE A 68 1.42 -14.82 3.52
N ALA A 69 0.61 -14.41 4.51
CA ALA A 69 0.59 -15.04 5.83
C ALA A 69 0.17 -16.52 5.75
N THR A 70 -0.82 -16.84 4.92
CA THR A 70 -1.23 -18.23 4.65
C THR A 70 -0.11 -19.03 3.99
N LEU A 71 0.62 -18.44 3.03
CA LEU A 71 1.76 -19.08 2.37
C LEU A 71 2.90 -19.33 3.36
N ALA A 72 3.17 -18.37 4.26
CA ALA A 72 4.17 -18.53 5.33
C ALA A 72 3.80 -19.69 6.27
N TYR A 73 2.55 -19.76 6.70
CA TYR A 73 2.06 -20.84 7.53
C TYR A 73 2.19 -22.21 6.84
N ARG A 74 1.81 -22.30 5.57
CA ARG A 74 1.94 -23.54 4.77
C ARG A 74 3.40 -23.94 4.60
N ALA A 75 4.32 -23.00 4.36
CA ALA A 75 5.74 -23.26 4.30
C ALA A 75 6.28 -23.82 5.62
N ALA A 76 5.84 -23.30 6.75
CA ALA A 76 6.23 -23.78 8.07
C ALA A 76 5.64 -25.15 8.44
N SER A 77 4.47 -25.50 7.91
CA SER A 77 3.74 -26.74 8.24
C SER A 77 4.02 -27.91 7.28
N SER A 78 4.90 -27.74 6.28
CA SER A 78 5.17 -28.79 5.29
C SER A 78 6.04 -29.90 5.89
N PRO A 79 5.65 -31.22 5.77
CA PRO A 79 6.41 -32.35 6.32
C PRO A 79 7.82 -32.51 5.72
N ASP A 80 8.03 -32.00 4.49
CA ASP A 80 9.33 -32.01 3.80
C ASP A 80 10.40 -31.10 4.43
N LEU A 81 10.03 -30.35 5.49
CA LEU A 81 10.97 -29.48 6.22
C LEU A 81 12.15 -30.25 6.81
N ALA A 82 11.97 -31.52 7.18
CA ALA A 82 13.04 -32.33 7.74
C ALA A 82 14.17 -32.63 6.72
N ALA A 83 13.86 -32.63 5.43
CA ALA A 83 14.80 -32.92 4.35
C ALA A 83 15.47 -31.69 3.73
N THR A 84 14.81 -30.50 3.79
CA THR A 84 15.26 -29.25 3.12
C THR A 84 15.29 -28.02 4.06
N GLY A 85 15.43 -28.23 5.35
CA GLY A 85 15.17 -27.28 6.46
C GLY A 85 15.49 -25.80 6.21
N VAL A 86 16.66 -25.46 5.69
CA VAL A 86 17.10 -24.06 5.53
C VAL A 86 16.27 -23.31 4.46
N VAL A 87 16.00 -23.92 3.32
CA VAL A 87 15.27 -23.25 2.20
C VAL A 87 13.82 -22.99 2.59
N SER A 88 13.18 -23.93 3.28
CA SER A 88 11.79 -23.80 3.70
C SER A 88 11.62 -22.68 4.76
N HIS A 89 12.53 -22.57 5.71
CA HIS A 89 12.53 -21.49 6.70
C HIS A 89 12.75 -20.12 6.04
N THR A 90 13.67 -20.01 5.09
CA THR A 90 13.93 -18.77 4.36
C THR A 90 12.70 -18.34 3.57
N LYS A 91 12.09 -19.26 2.84
CA LYS A 91 10.86 -19.00 2.09
C LYS A 91 9.70 -18.53 2.98
N GLY A 92 9.48 -19.23 4.11
CA GLY A 92 8.47 -18.84 5.09
C GLY A 92 8.71 -17.44 5.66
N ASN A 93 9.93 -17.12 6.05
CA ASN A 93 10.31 -15.81 6.59
C ASN A 93 10.11 -14.67 5.56
N LEU A 94 10.40 -14.92 4.29
CA LEU A 94 10.17 -13.95 3.22
C LEU A 94 8.67 -13.67 3.04
N TYR A 95 7.82 -14.69 3.09
CA TYR A 95 6.37 -14.46 3.05
C TYR A 95 5.87 -13.71 4.28
N VAL A 96 6.42 -13.98 5.48
CA VAL A 96 6.12 -13.17 6.69
C VAL A 96 6.53 -11.72 6.46
N ALA A 97 7.73 -11.47 5.96
CA ALA A 97 8.22 -10.12 5.68
C ALA A 97 7.33 -9.38 4.66
N ALA A 98 6.90 -10.05 3.59
CA ALA A 98 5.96 -9.50 2.61
C ALA A 98 4.61 -9.16 3.26
N ALA A 99 4.05 -10.06 4.08
CA ALA A 99 2.79 -9.84 4.79
C ALA A 99 2.87 -8.66 5.76
N VAL A 100 3.94 -8.60 6.58
CA VAL A 100 4.19 -7.52 7.55
C VAL A 100 4.37 -6.18 6.84
N GLY A 101 5.11 -6.14 5.72
CA GLY A 101 5.29 -4.92 4.93
C GLY A 101 3.97 -4.35 4.41
N LEU A 102 3.04 -5.21 3.98
CA LEU A 102 1.72 -4.79 3.51
C LEU A 102 0.83 -4.28 4.65
N ILE A 103 0.71 -5.02 5.75
CA ILE A 103 -0.11 -4.59 6.89
C ILE A 103 0.48 -3.35 7.59
N GLY A 104 1.79 -3.16 7.49
CA GLY A 104 2.51 -1.99 8.00
C GLY A 104 2.04 -0.64 7.43
N LEU A 105 1.32 -0.67 6.30
CA LEU A 105 0.67 0.54 5.77
C LEU A 105 -0.35 1.13 6.75
N ALA A 106 -1.04 0.32 7.51
CA ALA A 106 -2.06 0.78 8.46
C ALA A 106 -1.45 1.67 9.57
N PRO A 107 -0.46 1.20 10.35
CA PRO A 107 0.22 2.06 11.32
C PRO A 107 0.96 3.25 10.66
N TYR A 108 1.60 3.06 9.51
CA TYR A 108 2.22 4.16 8.76
C TYR A 108 1.21 5.28 8.48
N THR A 109 0.06 4.93 7.93
CA THR A 109 -1.00 5.90 7.62
C THR A 109 -1.53 6.55 8.88
N ARG A 110 -1.77 5.77 9.94
CA ARG A 110 -2.34 6.26 11.20
C ARG A 110 -1.40 7.20 11.96
N LEU A 111 -0.11 6.88 11.99
CA LEU A 111 0.86 7.63 12.79
C LEU A 111 1.45 8.83 12.03
N LEU A 112 1.71 8.70 10.74
CA LEU A 112 2.44 9.72 9.98
C LEU A 112 1.52 10.57 9.09
N MET A 113 0.47 9.99 8.49
CA MET A 113 -0.35 10.69 7.52
C MET A 113 -1.66 11.24 8.09
N TRP A 114 -2.16 10.68 9.20
CA TRP A 114 -3.50 10.95 9.69
C TRP A 114 -3.78 12.45 9.95
N SER A 115 -2.85 13.16 10.57
CA SER A 115 -2.99 14.60 10.83
C SER A 115 -3.13 15.40 9.54
N THR A 116 -2.33 15.07 8.53
CA THR A 116 -2.37 15.73 7.21
C THR A 116 -3.67 15.41 6.47
N ILE A 117 -4.11 14.15 6.51
CA ILE A 117 -5.37 13.70 5.89
C ILE A 117 -6.56 14.41 6.53
N THR A 118 -6.64 14.41 7.86
CA THR A 118 -7.75 15.03 8.59
C THR A 118 -7.84 16.55 8.33
N GLU A 119 -6.70 17.23 8.30
CA GLU A 119 -6.68 18.67 8.02
C GLU A 119 -7.09 18.98 6.58
N LEU A 120 -6.61 18.22 5.60
CA LEU A 120 -6.99 18.39 4.19
C LEU A 120 -8.48 18.06 3.95
N SER A 121 -9.01 17.00 4.56
CA SER A 121 -10.44 16.67 4.47
C SER A 121 -11.30 17.79 5.06
N LYS A 122 -10.94 18.28 6.24
CA LYS A 122 -11.62 19.42 6.87
C LYS A 122 -11.62 20.66 5.97
N ARG A 123 -10.50 20.99 5.33
CA ARG A 123 -10.41 22.13 4.40
C ARG A 123 -11.27 21.91 3.15
N ALA A 124 -11.31 20.71 2.62
CA ALA A 124 -12.15 20.39 1.47
C ALA A 124 -13.66 20.50 1.77
N GLU A 125 -14.08 20.18 2.99
CA GLU A 125 -15.47 20.23 3.46
C GLU A 125 -15.90 21.64 3.91
N SER A 126 -15.01 22.40 4.56
CA SER A 126 -15.31 23.71 5.14
C SER A 126 -15.42 24.87 4.14
N GLY A 127 -15.21 24.63 2.84
CA GLY A 127 -15.42 25.60 1.79
C GLY A 127 -14.19 26.44 1.39
N LYS A 128 -14.43 27.55 0.69
CA LYS A 128 -13.36 28.32 0.01
C LYS A 128 -12.33 28.91 0.98
N GLU A 129 -12.78 29.60 2.03
CA GLU A 129 -11.87 30.28 2.98
C GLU A 129 -10.86 29.33 3.63
N ALA A 130 -11.32 28.12 4.04
CA ALA A 130 -10.44 27.13 4.65
C ALA A 130 -9.43 26.55 3.65
N SER A 131 -9.83 26.42 2.40
CA SER A 131 -9.01 25.88 1.31
C SER A 131 -7.98 26.87 0.76
N GLU A 132 -8.22 28.16 0.92
CA GLU A 132 -7.34 29.26 0.43
C GLU A 132 -6.22 29.63 1.42
N LYS A 133 -6.10 28.91 2.54
CA LYS A 133 -4.99 29.11 3.47
C LYS A 133 -3.64 28.90 2.77
N ALA A 134 -2.67 29.74 3.08
CA ALA A 134 -1.37 29.77 2.41
C ALA A 134 -0.60 28.44 2.49
N ASP A 135 -0.84 27.63 3.53
CA ASP A 135 -0.16 26.34 3.74
C ASP A 135 -0.88 25.12 3.11
N THR A 136 -2.03 25.33 2.45
CA THR A 136 -2.80 24.24 1.83
C THR A 136 -2.00 23.47 0.79
N LEU A 137 -1.29 24.18 -0.07
CA LEU A 137 -0.42 23.57 -1.08
C LEU A 137 0.67 22.69 -0.43
N ALA A 138 1.33 23.21 0.59
CA ALA A 138 2.36 22.48 1.32
C ALA A 138 1.84 21.21 2.01
N LEU A 139 0.59 21.24 2.52
CA LEU A 139 -0.05 20.04 3.07
C LEU A 139 -0.35 18.98 2.01
N VAL A 140 -0.83 19.40 0.84
CA VAL A 140 -1.08 18.49 -0.29
C VAL A 140 0.23 17.87 -0.78
N GLU A 141 1.29 18.68 -0.93
CA GLU A 141 2.63 18.19 -1.28
C GLU A 141 3.19 17.21 -0.25
N LYS A 142 3.03 17.51 1.05
CA LYS A 142 3.41 16.61 2.13
C LYS A 142 2.69 15.26 2.02
N TRP A 143 1.38 15.28 1.78
CA TRP A 143 0.61 14.06 1.56
C TRP A 143 1.12 13.28 0.34
N GLY A 144 1.38 13.93 -0.78
CA GLY A 144 1.91 13.30 -2.00
C GLY A 144 3.23 12.57 -1.77
N ARG A 145 4.17 13.18 -1.04
CA ARG A 145 5.44 12.53 -0.66
C ARG A 145 5.22 11.29 0.22
N MET A 146 4.34 11.39 1.21
CA MET A 146 4.02 10.25 2.08
C MET A 146 3.31 9.13 1.31
N ASN A 147 2.41 9.48 0.38
CA ASN A 147 1.75 8.51 -0.47
C ASN A 147 2.71 7.79 -1.42
N PHE A 148 3.74 8.47 -1.93
CA PHE A 148 4.82 7.86 -2.71
C PHE A 148 5.54 6.76 -1.90
N TRP A 149 5.92 7.04 -0.66
CA TRP A 149 6.57 6.06 0.21
C TRP A 149 5.66 4.86 0.51
N ARG A 150 4.36 5.06 0.64
CA ARG A 150 3.39 3.94 0.72
C ARG A 150 3.47 3.04 -0.52
N GLY A 151 3.53 3.65 -1.70
CA GLY A 151 3.69 2.93 -2.96
C GLY A 151 5.00 2.11 -3.00
N VAL A 152 6.11 2.70 -2.53
CA VAL A 152 7.41 2.01 -2.43
C VAL A 152 7.33 0.83 -1.45
N MET A 153 6.71 0.99 -0.28
CA MET A 153 6.53 -0.10 0.69
C MET A 153 5.72 -1.26 0.10
N LEU A 154 4.62 -0.96 -0.59
CA LEU A 154 3.79 -1.97 -1.25
C LEU A 154 4.57 -2.71 -2.35
N LEU A 155 5.32 -1.98 -3.18
CA LEU A 155 6.12 -2.56 -4.26
C LEU A 155 7.23 -3.45 -3.70
N SER A 156 7.92 -3.01 -2.65
CA SER A 156 8.95 -3.80 -1.98
C SER A 156 8.37 -5.09 -1.41
N SER A 157 7.19 -5.03 -0.79
CA SER A 157 6.50 -6.22 -0.26
C SER A 157 6.11 -7.20 -1.37
N ALA A 158 5.63 -6.69 -2.52
CA ALA A 158 5.37 -7.53 -3.70
C ALA A 158 6.65 -8.19 -4.22
N GLY A 159 7.76 -7.44 -4.31
CA GLY A 159 9.06 -7.95 -4.72
C GLY A 159 9.59 -9.05 -3.80
N VAL A 160 9.46 -8.87 -2.48
CA VAL A 160 9.82 -9.92 -1.50
C VAL A 160 8.93 -11.16 -1.67
N GLY A 161 7.63 -10.98 -1.93
CA GLY A 161 6.71 -12.09 -2.22
C GLY A 161 7.06 -12.84 -3.49
N ILE A 162 7.47 -12.13 -4.55
CA ILE A 162 7.99 -12.74 -5.79
C ILE A 162 9.25 -13.55 -5.49
N TRP A 163 10.22 -12.96 -4.80
CA TRP A 163 11.46 -13.64 -4.43
C TRP A 163 11.19 -14.93 -3.66
N ALA A 164 10.30 -14.88 -2.66
CA ALA A 164 9.88 -16.05 -1.91
C ALA A 164 9.27 -17.14 -2.81
N SER A 165 8.58 -16.76 -3.86
CA SER A 165 7.92 -17.70 -4.78
C SER A 165 8.88 -18.43 -5.72
N LEU A 166 10.07 -17.84 -5.95
CA LEU A 166 11.11 -18.39 -6.81
C LEU A 166 12.02 -19.41 -6.09
N LEU A 167 12.05 -19.40 -4.76
CA LEU A 167 12.72 -20.39 -3.92
C LEU A 167 11.87 -21.68 -3.78
#